data_893457794934a2a1f22023d4d20bc9a5
#
_entry.id   893457794934a2a1f22023d4d20bc9a5
#
_cell.length_a   1.000
_cell.length_b   1.000
_cell.length_c   1.000
_cell.angle_alpha   90.00
_cell.angle_beta   90.00
_cell.angle_gamma   90.00
#
_symmetry.space_group_name_H-M   'P 1'
#
loop_
_entity.id
_entity.type
_entity.pdbx_description
1 polymer ?
#
loop_
_entity_poly.entity_id
_entity_poly.type
_entity_poly.pdbx_seq_one_letter_code
_entity_poly.pdbx_strand_id
1 'polypeptide(L)'
;MGVSEEDIELARATQEAQRRTGAPVQSIGVIVGAVQGRHRPNPSPPVSLTDRALRRRGTYDQAALLLDQQALQESSPERAERAREAARAAKELGASAQIEFDFFGGGNVSIAFQYQDAVTARLHEKAPTSATRDRALATLWHIIRNLGWQSYECTKTAADLCDVLGYDKAMMARTLQLLEDVGAIRRVKRGRVNIITVTPEGAFRGNVNQHGQTVERYKLDVIEGGKGGSKPTE
;
A
#
# COMPACT_ATOMS: atom_id res chain seq x y z
N MET A 1 -20.40 34.12 11.53
CA MET A 1 -20.35 34.36 12.97
C MET A 1 -18.88 34.55 13.33
N GLY A 2 -18.51 35.75 13.83
CA GLY A 2 -17.14 36.04 14.26
C GLY A 2 -16.84 35.41 15.63
N VAL A 3 -15.56 35.22 15.93
CA VAL A 3 -15.09 34.83 17.25
C VAL A 3 -15.34 35.99 18.19
N SER A 4 -15.93 35.74 19.36
CA SER A 4 -16.18 36.77 20.36
C SER A 4 -14.87 37.18 21.04
N GLU A 5 -14.81 38.42 21.53
CA GLU A 5 -13.64 38.90 22.25
C GLU A 5 -13.40 38.13 23.54
N GLU A 6 -14.49 37.71 24.19
CA GLU A 6 -14.48 36.87 25.39
C GLU A 6 -13.86 35.48 25.11
N ASP A 7 -14.15 34.85 23.96
CA ASP A 7 -13.56 33.56 23.59
C ASP A 7 -12.04 33.66 23.38
N ILE A 8 -11.59 34.81 22.87
CA ILE A 8 -10.16 35.08 22.66
C ILE A 8 -9.44 35.32 24.00
N GLU A 9 -10.05 36.02 24.93
CA GLU A 9 -9.48 36.24 26.26
C GLU A 9 -9.40 34.94 27.05
N LEU A 10 -10.43 34.10 27.00
CA LEU A 10 -10.44 32.78 27.64
C LEU A 10 -9.35 31.88 27.04
N ALA A 11 -9.15 31.93 25.73
CA ALA A 11 -8.10 31.17 25.06
C ALA A 11 -6.69 31.62 25.44
N ARG A 12 -6.49 32.95 25.64
CA ARG A 12 -5.21 33.51 26.11
C ARG A 12 -4.93 33.08 27.55
N ALA A 13 -5.92 33.15 28.44
CA ALA A 13 -5.79 32.71 29.82
C ALA A 13 -5.45 31.21 29.90
N THR A 14 -6.09 30.38 29.04
CA THR A 14 -5.79 28.95 28.94
C THR A 14 -4.35 28.70 28.47
N GLN A 15 -3.88 29.44 27.46
CA GLN A 15 -2.49 29.36 27.00
C GLN A 15 -1.49 29.70 28.09
N GLU A 16 -1.79 30.72 28.87
CA GLU A 16 -0.91 31.15 29.96
C GLU A 16 -0.87 30.09 31.10
N ALA A 17 -2.01 29.49 31.40
CA ALA A 17 -2.08 28.37 32.33
C ALA A 17 -1.27 27.15 31.84
N GLN A 18 -1.33 26.80 30.55
CA GLN A 18 -0.52 25.75 29.95
C GLN A 18 0.98 26.02 30.05
N ARG A 19 1.41 27.30 29.83
CA ARG A 19 2.82 27.70 30.01
C ARG A 19 3.27 27.56 31.45
N ARG A 20 2.46 27.93 32.41
CA ARG A 20 2.77 27.83 33.85
C ARG A 20 2.90 26.38 34.35
N THR A 21 2.08 25.48 33.76
CA THR A 21 2.07 24.06 34.15
C THR A 21 3.05 23.21 33.37
N GLY A 22 3.77 23.76 32.38
CA GLY A 22 4.64 23.00 31.46
C GLY A 22 3.91 22.09 30.48
N ALA A 23 2.59 22.25 30.36
CA ALA A 23 1.80 21.52 29.37
C ALA A 23 2.07 22.04 27.96
N PRO A 24 1.90 21.19 26.91
CA PRO A 24 2.07 21.63 25.53
C PRO A 24 1.09 22.76 25.19
N VAL A 25 1.65 23.92 24.77
CA VAL A 25 0.89 25.13 24.49
C VAL A 25 0.15 25.00 23.16
N GLN A 26 -1.17 25.02 23.23
CA GLN A 26 -2.04 25.00 22.05
C GLN A 26 -2.20 26.39 21.43
N SER A 27 -2.43 26.49 20.13
CA SER A 27 -2.70 27.78 19.49
C SER A 27 -4.08 28.33 19.92
N ILE A 28 -4.21 29.66 19.94
CA ILE A 28 -5.47 30.35 20.29
C ILE A 28 -6.62 29.83 19.42
N GLY A 29 -6.41 29.64 18.13
CA GLY A 29 -7.43 29.11 17.22
C GLY A 29 -7.94 27.73 17.56
N VAL A 30 -7.08 26.85 18.11
CA VAL A 30 -7.45 25.51 18.56
C VAL A 30 -8.30 25.58 19.82
N ILE A 31 -7.90 26.43 20.79
CA ILE A 31 -8.61 26.62 22.05
C ILE A 31 -9.99 27.24 21.78
N VAL A 32 -10.09 28.28 20.99
CA VAL A 32 -11.35 28.92 20.59
C VAL A 32 -12.25 27.93 19.85
N GLY A 33 -11.70 27.12 18.95
CA GLY A 33 -12.44 26.07 18.26
C GLY A 33 -13.02 25.03 19.19
N ALA A 34 -12.32 24.68 20.26
CA ALA A 34 -12.78 23.77 21.32
C ALA A 34 -13.93 24.39 22.15
N VAL A 35 -13.78 25.65 22.54
CA VAL A 35 -14.81 26.39 23.32
C VAL A 35 -16.10 26.54 22.53
N GLN A 36 -16.01 26.78 21.21
CA GLN A 36 -17.18 26.91 20.33
C GLN A 36 -17.79 25.57 19.87
N GLY A 37 -17.31 24.44 20.39
CA GLY A 37 -17.76 23.12 19.94
C GLY A 37 -17.40 22.80 18.49
N ARG A 38 -16.57 23.63 17.84
CA ARG A 38 -16.11 23.45 16.46
C ARG A 38 -14.80 22.65 16.37
N HIS A 39 -14.35 22.11 17.50
CA HIS A 39 -13.18 21.27 17.52
C HIS A 39 -13.50 19.98 16.73
N ARG A 40 -13.18 19.98 15.43
CA ARG A 40 -12.94 18.72 14.77
C ARG A 40 -11.74 18.12 15.51
N PRO A 41 -11.89 16.93 16.13
CA PRO A 41 -10.76 16.26 16.73
C PRO A 41 -9.67 16.27 15.66
N ASN A 42 -8.48 16.78 16.03
CA ASN A 42 -7.33 16.74 15.15
C ASN A 42 -7.27 15.33 14.56
N PRO A 43 -7.31 15.13 13.25
CA PRO A 43 -7.29 13.78 12.71
C PRO A 43 -6.15 13.07 13.40
N SER A 44 -6.47 12.01 14.13
CA SER A 44 -5.46 11.20 14.83
C SER A 44 -4.33 10.99 13.83
N PRO A 45 -3.06 11.17 14.23
CA PRO A 45 -1.95 11.02 13.31
C PRO A 45 -2.17 9.72 12.54
N PRO A 46 -1.94 9.69 11.22
CA PRO A 46 -2.22 8.52 10.42
C PRO A 46 -1.57 7.31 11.08
N VAL A 47 -2.42 6.39 11.55
CA VAL A 47 -1.94 5.17 12.22
C VAL A 47 -1.09 4.43 11.21
N SER A 48 0.17 4.18 11.52
CA SER A 48 1.09 3.49 10.60
C SER A 48 0.47 2.13 10.20
N LEU A 49 0.79 1.64 9.02
CA LEU A 49 0.32 0.33 8.56
C LEU A 49 0.79 -0.77 9.52
N THR A 50 1.99 -0.61 10.08
CA THR A 50 2.56 -1.48 11.11
C THR A 50 1.70 -1.50 12.37
N ASP A 51 1.27 -0.33 12.87
CA ASP A 51 0.39 -0.25 14.04
C ASP A 51 -0.98 -0.87 13.75
N ARG A 52 -1.51 -0.71 12.55
CA ARG A 52 -2.75 -1.39 12.13
C ARG A 52 -2.59 -2.90 12.09
N ALA A 53 -1.48 -3.39 11.54
CA ALA A 53 -1.18 -4.82 11.47
C ALA A 53 -1.00 -5.41 12.87
N LEU A 54 -0.26 -4.74 13.74
CA LEU A 54 -0.08 -5.14 15.15
C LEU A 54 -1.41 -5.15 15.91
N ARG A 55 -2.26 -4.15 15.72
CA ARG A 55 -3.61 -4.12 16.33
C ARG A 55 -4.47 -5.26 15.83
N ARG A 56 -4.47 -5.55 14.52
CA ARG A 56 -5.22 -6.69 13.95
C ARG A 56 -4.73 -8.01 14.54
N ARG A 57 -3.42 -8.22 14.59
CA ARG A 57 -2.84 -9.41 15.20
C ARG A 57 -3.27 -9.54 16.67
N GLY A 58 -3.13 -8.46 17.46
CA GLY A 58 -3.57 -8.45 18.85
C GLY A 58 -5.07 -8.74 19.02
N THR A 59 -5.91 -8.30 18.08
CA THR A 59 -7.35 -8.63 18.08
C THR A 59 -7.60 -10.13 17.85
N TYR A 60 -6.88 -10.75 16.91
CA TYR A 60 -6.98 -12.20 16.69
C TYR A 60 -6.44 -13.03 17.86
N ASP A 61 -5.33 -12.59 18.47
CA ASP A 61 -4.76 -13.25 19.65
C ASP A 61 -5.73 -13.16 20.85
N GLN A 62 -6.37 -12.00 21.05
CA GLN A 62 -7.42 -11.82 22.08
C GLN A 62 -8.67 -12.68 21.80
N ALA A 63 -9.13 -12.72 20.56
CA ALA A 63 -10.26 -13.55 20.17
C ALA A 63 -9.97 -15.04 20.42
N ALA A 64 -8.78 -15.52 20.06
CA ALA A 64 -8.35 -16.88 20.32
C ALA A 64 -8.31 -17.21 21.81
N LEU A 65 -7.80 -16.30 22.64
CA LEU A 65 -7.74 -16.45 24.10
C LEU A 65 -9.14 -16.55 24.72
N LEU A 66 -10.07 -15.69 24.31
CA LEU A 66 -11.45 -15.71 24.78
C LEU A 66 -12.18 -16.99 24.38
N LEU A 67 -11.96 -17.48 23.17
CA LEU A 67 -12.54 -18.73 22.69
C LEU A 67 -11.95 -19.96 23.40
N ASP A 68 -10.66 -19.97 23.70
CA ASP A 68 -10.03 -21.01 24.52
C ASP A 68 -10.59 -20.99 25.96
N GLN A 69 -10.78 -19.80 26.55
CA GLN A 69 -11.42 -19.67 27.87
C GLN A 69 -12.88 -20.17 27.85
N GLN A 70 -13.64 -19.82 26.82
CA GLN A 70 -15.00 -20.28 26.65
C GLN A 70 -15.04 -21.81 26.52
N ALA A 71 -14.14 -22.41 25.78
CA ALA A 71 -14.05 -23.88 25.65
C ALA A 71 -13.78 -24.59 26.98
N LEU A 72 -13.06 -23.94 27.90
CA LEU A 72 -12.83 -24.48 29.25
C LEU A 72 -14.06 -24.40 30.17
N GLN A 73 -14.91 -23.39 29.96
CA GLN A 73 -16.12 -23.17 30.78
C GLN A 73 -17.35 -23.90 30.22
N GLU A 74 -17.29 -24.36 28.98
CA GLU A 74 -18.42 -25.02 28.32
C GLU A 74 -18.61 -26.45 28.82
N SER A 75 -19.82 -26.78 29.27
CA SER A 75 -20.19 -28.08 29.78
C SER A 75 -20.48 -29.10 28.67
N SER A 76 -20.81 -28.65 27.47
CA SER A 76 -21.08 -29.48 26.30
C SER A 76 -19.80 -29.79 25.54
N PRO A 77 -19.41 -31.09 25.37
CA PRO A 77 -18.19 -31.46 24.66
C PRO A 77 -18.16 -30.96 23.21
N GLU A 78 -19.30 -30.98 22.51
CA GLU A 78 -19.41 -30.51 21.13
C GLU A 78 -19.20 -28.99 21.00
N ARG A 79 -19.74 -28.21 21.94
CA ARG A 79 -19.56 -26.75 21.97
C ARG A 79 -18.14 -26.39 22.35
N ALA A 80 -17.56 -27.09 23.31
CA ALA A 80 -16.16 -26.92 23.70
C ALA A 80 -15.21 -27.16 22.51
N GLU A 81 -15.46 -28.21 21.72
CA GLU A 81 -14.62 -28.49 20.54
C GLU A 81 -14.77 -27.42 19.45
N ARG A 82 -16.01 -26.97 19.17
CA ARG A 82 -16.24 -25.85 18.24
C ARG A 82 -15.51 -24.57 18.67
N ALA A 83 -15.50 -24.27 19.97
CA ALA A 83 -14.78 -23.12 20.50
C ALA A 83 -13.26 -23.24 20.31
N ARG A 84 -12.71 -24.45 20.50
CA ARG A 84 -11.27 -24.74 20.25
C ARG A 84 -10.91 -24.62 18.75
N GLU A 85 -11.77 -25.10 17.87
CA GLU A 85 -11.58 -24.96 16.42
C GLU A 85 -11.58 -23.49 16.01
N ALA A 86 -12.53 -22.70 16.53
CA ALA A 86 -12.59 -21.27 16.29
C ALA A 86 -11.35 -20.54 16.85
N ALA A 87 -10.83 -20.96 18.02
CA ALA A 87 -9.60 -20.41 18.58
C ALA A 87 -8.39 -20.73 17.70
N ARG A 88 -8.28 -21.94 17.17
CA ARG A 88 -7.22 -22.34 16.22
C ARG A 88 -7.28 -21.50 14.94
N ALA A 89 -8.47 -21.35 14.35
CA ALA A 89 -8.67 -20.52 13.17
C ALA A 89 -8.29 -19.04 13.44
N ALA A 90 -8.64 -18.48 14.60
CA ALA A 90 -8.23 -17.13 14.98
C ALA A 90 -6.70 -17.01 15.11
N LYS A 91 -6.01 -17.98 15.71
CA LYS A 91 -4.54 -18.02 15.79
C LYS A 91 -3.89 -18.09 14.41
N GLU A 92 -4.42 -18.89 13.50
CA GLU A 92 -3.95 -18.99 12.11
C GLU A 92 -4.13 -17.67 11.36
N LEU A 93 -5.28 -17.00 11.50
CA LEU A 93 -5.53 -15.67 10.94
C LEU A 93 -4.57 -14.64 11.53
N GLY A 94 -4.30 -14.67 12.83
CA GLY A 94 -3.32 -13.82 13.50
C GLY A 94 -1.89 -14.07 13.01
N ALA A 95 -1.51 -15.33 12.82
CA ALA A 95 -0.19 -15.71 12.30
C ALA A 95 -0.02 -15.35 10.81
N SER A 96 -1.11 -15.42 10.02
CA SER A 96 -1.10 -15.03 8.61
C SER A 96 -1.13 -13.50 8.43
N ALA A 97 -1.51 -12.74 9.45
CA ALA A 97 -1.45 -11.29 9.43
C ALA A 97 0.02 -10.85 9.43
N GLN A 98 0.59 -10.69 8.23
CA GLN A 98 1.96 -10.21 8.08
C GLN A 98 2.06 -8.80 8.62
N ILE A 99 3.03 -8.58 9.51
CA ILE A 99 3.45 -7.24 9.91
C ILE A 99 4.19 -6.65 8.70
N GLU A 100 3.55 -5.71 8.01
CA GLU A 100 4.23 -4.91 7.00
C GLU A 100 5.18 -3.98 7.76
N PHE A 101 6.49 -4.19 7.58
CA PHE A 101 7.50 -3.28 8.12
C PHE A 101 7.44 -1.99 7.32
N ASP A 102 6.71 -1.02 7.85
CA ASP A 102 6.63 0.33 7.27
C ASP A 102 7.52 1.28 8.08
N PHE A 103 8.80 1.30 7.74
CA PHE A 103 9.79 2.15 8.42
C PHE A 103 9.52 3.64 8.24
N PHE A 104 8.80 4.06 7.21
CA PHE A 104 8.65 5.46 6.81
C PHE A 104 7.21 5.90 6.59
N GLY A 105 6.22 5.07 6.89
CA GLY A 105 4.79 5.40 6.71
C GLY A 105 4.29 5.40 5.26
N GLY A 106 5.10 4.92 4.30
CA GLY A 106 4.79 4.95 2.87
C GLY A 106 4.56 3.58 2.22
N GLY A 107 4.70 2.50 3.00
CA GLY A 107 4.67 1.12 2.50
C GLY A 107 5.98 0.69 1.87
N ASN A 108 6.16 -0.63 1.73
CA ASN A 108 7.36 -1.25 1.19
C ASN A 108 7.04 -2.08 -0.05
N VAL A 109 8.02 -2.16 -0.95
CA VAL A 109 8.01 -3.07 -2.10
C VAL A 109 9.28 -3.89 -2.06
N SER A 110 9.16 -5.20 -2.17
CA SER A 110 10.31 -6.11 -2.32
C SER A 110 10.72 -6.15 -3.78
N ILE A 111 12.02 -6.00 -4.06
CA ILE A 111 12.60 -6.04 -5.41
C ILE A 111 13.70 -7.09 -5.39
N ALA A 112 13.69 -8.00 -6.37
CA ALA A 112 14.72 -9.00 -6.52
C ALA A 112 15.99 -8.38 -7.09
N PHE A 113 17.15 -8.67 -6.48
CA PHE A 113 18.45 -8.16 -6.97
C PHE A 113 18.73 -8.61 -8.40
N GLN A 114 18.49 -9.90 -8.71
CA GLN A 114 18.69 -10.44 -10.06
C GLN A 114 17.88 -9.71 -11.13
N TYR A 115 16.64 -9.29 -10.78
CA TYR A 115 15.82 -8.48 -11.68
C TYR A 115 16.44 -7.11 -11.90
N GLN A 116 16.87 -6.45 -10.82
CA GLN A 116 17.49 -5.14 -10.89
C GLN A 116 18.75 -5.16 -11.77
N ASP A 117 19.61 -6.16 -11.55
CA ASP A 117 20.85 -6.33 -12.32
C ASP A 117 20.56 -6.62 -13.79
N ALA A 118 19.63 -7.53 -14.08
CA ALA A 118 19.25 -7.90 -15.44
C ALA A 118 18.62 -6.72 -16.21
N VAL A 119 17.74 -5.96 -15.59
CA VAL A 119 17.11 -4.78 -16.20
C VAL A 119 18.17 -3.70 -16.46
N THR A 120 19.06 -3.45 -15.50
CA THR A 120 20.12 -2.47 -15.64
C THR A 120 21.06 -2.83 -16.79
N ALA A 121 21.51 -4.08 -16.88
CA ALA A 121 22.38 -4.56 -17.96
C ALA A 121 21.70 -4.39 -19.33
N ARG A 122 20.44 -4.85 -19.47
CA ARG A 122 19.70 -4.73 -20.73
C ARG A 122 19.41 -3.28 -21.13
N LEU A 123 19.18 -2.39 -20.16
CA LEU A 123 19.02 -0.96 -20.42
C LEU A 123 20.34 -0.32 -20.87
N HIS A 124 21.48 -0.76 -20.36
CA HIS A 124 22.79 -0.33 -20.85
C HIS A 124 23.01 -0.72 -22.32
N GLU A 125 22.54 -1.89 -22.70
CA GLU A 125 22.69 -2.41 -24.06
C GLU A 125 21.72 -1.76 -25.06
N LYS A 126 20.43 -1.58 -24.64
CA LYS A 126 19.36 -1.16 -25.56
C LYS A 126 19.06 0.34 -25.55
N ALA A 127 19.40 1.07 -24.49
CA ALA A 127 19.10 2.48 -24.42
C ALA A 127 20.10 3.29 -25.29
N PRO A 128 19.62 4.14 -26.21
CA PRO A 128 20.49 4.87 -27.13
C PRO A 128 21.35 5.92 -26.41
N THR A 129 20.95 6.41 -25.28
CA THR A 129 21.68 7.40 -24.47
C THR A 129 21.54 7.14 -22.99
N SER A 130 22.47 7.66 -22.17
CA SER A 130 22.38 7.62 -20.71
C SER A 130 21.10 8.30 -20.21
N ALA A 131 20.73 9.44 -20.77
CA ALA A 131 19.51 10.16 -20.42
C ALA A 131 18.24 9.32 -20.68
N THR A 132 18.22 8.49 -21.72
CA THR A 132 17.10 7.58 -22.01
C THR A 132 17.05 6.45 -20.99
N ARG A 133 18.22 5.89 -20.64
CA ARG A 133 18.33 4.88 -19.59
C ARG A 133 17.86 5.40 -18.25
N ASP A 134 18.31 6.58 -17.85
CA ASP A 134 18.00 7.17 -16.55
C ASP A 134 16.50 7.48 -16.44
N ARG A 135 15.89 7.96 -17.54
CA ARG A 135 14.42 8.12 -17.63
C ARG A 135 13.69 6.79 -17.51
N ALA A 136 14.17 5.74 -18.15
CA ALA A 136 13.56 4.42 -18.05
C ALA A 136 13.62 3.88 -16.62
N LEU A 137 14.76 4.02 -15.94
CA LEU A 137 14.92 3.65 -14.53
C LEU A 137 13.99 4.48 -13.62
N ALA A 138 13.95 5.80 -13.79
CA ALA A 138 13.05 6.65 -13.02
C ALA A 138 11.57 6.23 -13.20
N THR A 139 11.16 5.95 -14.44
CA THR A 139 9.79 5.49 -14.73
C THR A 139 9.53 4.12 -14.09
N LEU A 140 10.48 3.18 -14.17
CA LEU A 140 10.36 1.86 -13.55
C LEU A 140 10.21 1.96 -12.03
N TRP A 141 10.96 2.82 -11.35
CA TRP A 141 10.82 3.07 -9.92
C TRP A 141 9.43 3.60 -9.55
N HIS A 142 8.87 4.50 -10.36
CA HIS A 142 7.51 5.00 -10.16
C HIS A 142 6.45 3.90 -10.38
N ILE A 143 6.64 3.03 -11.36
CA ILE A 143 5.77 1.88 -11.59
C ILE A 143 5.81 0.93 -10.37
N ILE A 144 7.01 0.54 -9.94
CA ILE A 144 7.22 -0.38 -8.82
C ILE A 144 6.64 0.19 -7.52
N ARG A 145 6.88 1.47 -7.23
CA ARG A 145 6.32 2.16 -6.05
C ARG A 145 4.79 2.12 -6.01
N ASN A 146 4.15 2.13 -7.16
CA ASN A 146 2.69 2.16 -7.30
C ASN A 146 2.10 0.78 -7.62
N LEU A 147 2.78 -0.31 -7.29
CA LEU A 147 2.18 -1.64 -7.37
C LEU A 147 1.00 -1.78 -6.41
N GLY A 148 -0.06 -2.41 -6.88
CA GLY A 148 -1.20 -2.77 -6.06
C GLY A 148 -0.82 -3.80 -5.00
N TRP A 149 -1.58 -3.82 -3.90
CA TRP A 149 -1.38 -4.81 -2.84
C TRP A 149 -1.68 -6.21 -3.35
N GLN A 150 -0.76 -7.14 -3.16
CA GLN A 150 -0.84 -8.53 -3.66
C GLN A 150 -1.14 -8.59 -5.16
N SER A 151 -0.50 -7.70 -5.92
CA SER A 151 -0.67 -7.58 -7.36
C SER A 151 0.65 -7.16 -7.99
N TYR A 152 0.82 -7.50 -9.26
CA TYR A 152 1.93 -7.03 -10.08
C TYR A 152 1.52 -5.85 -10.97
N GLU A 153 0.29 -5.39 -10.84
CA GLU A 153 -0.26 -4.30 -11.63
C GLU A 153 0.08 -2.95 -11.01
N CYS A 154 0.53 -2.02 -11.83
CA CYS A 154 0.65 -0.63 -11.43
C CYS A 154 -0.74 0.00 -11.30
N THR A 155 -1.00 0.65 -10.18
CA THR A 155 -2.27 1.36 -9.94
C THR A 155 -2.37 2.69 -10.69
N LYS A 156 -1.27 3.13 -11.29
CA LYS A 156 -1.18 4.36 -12.09
C LYS A 156 -1.23 4.05 -13.58
N THR A 157 -1.98 4.86 -14.32
CA THR A 157 -2.00 4.82 -15.78
C THR A 157 -0.77 5.51 -16.37
N ALA A 158 -0.51 5.31 -17.67
CA ALA A 158 0.54 6.04 -18.37
C ALA A 158 0.34 7.56 -18.31
N ALA A 159 -0.91 8.04 -18.29
CA ALA A 159 -1.21 9.47 -18.14
C ALA A 159 -0.83 9.99 -16.74
N ASP A 160 -1.19 9.25 -15.68
CA ASP A 160 -0.79 9.61 -14.31
C ASP A 160 0.74 9.65 -14.14
N LEU A 161 1.45 8.74 -14.83
CA LEU A 161 2.92 8.72 -14.82
C LEU A 161 3.51 9.91 -15.59
N CYS A 162 2.87 10.36 -16.70
CA CYS A 162 3.25 11.59 -17.39
C CYS A 162 3.19 12.79 -16.47
N ASP A 163 2.07 12.94 -15.75
CA ASP A 163 1.86 14.07 -14.84
C ASP A 163 2.87 14.12 -13.71
N VAL A 164 3.15 12.95 -13.10
CA VAL A 164 4.10 12.85 -11.97
C VAL A 164 5.55 13.08 -12.40
N LEU A 165 5.94 12.58 -13.59
CA LEU A 165 7.33 12.66 -14.08
C LEU A 165 7.59 13.88 -14.95
N GLY A 166 6.55 14.66 -15.29
CA GLY A 166 6.68 15.79 -16.19
C GLY A 166 7.03 15.40 -17.63
N TYR A 167 6.63 14.20 -18.08
CA TYR A 167 6.91 13.71 -19.42
C TYR A 167 5.72 13.95 -20.35
N ASP A 168 6.03 14.27 -21.61
CA ASP A 168 5.01 14.24 -22.66
C ASP A 168 4.61 12.81 -23.03
N LYS A 169 3.45 12.67 -23.67
CA LYS A 169 2.88 11.36 -24.04
C LYS A 169 3.79 10.55 -24.96
N ALA A 170 4.50 11.20 -25.88
CA ALA A 170 5.38 10.55 -26.83
C ALA A 170 6.65 10.02 -26.14
N MET A 171 7.19 10.79 -25.21
CA MET A 171 8.32 10.40 -24.38
C MET A 171 7.94 9.21 -23.47
N MET A 172 6.80 9.29 -22.80
CA MET A 172 6.31 8.19 -21.95
C MET A 172 6.09 6.92 -22.76
N ALA A 173 5.45 7.02 -23.93
CA ALA A 173 5.23 5.86 -24.80
C ALA A 173 6.53 5.17 -25.20
N ARG A 174 7.56 5.94 -25.61
CA ARG A 174 8.89 5.42 -25.93
C ARG A 174 9.59 4.80 -24.73
N THR A 175 9.46 5.43 -23.57
CA THR A 175 10.05 4.92 -22.31
C THR A 175 9.39 3.60 -21.88
N LEU A 176 8.07 3.50 -21.93
CA LEU A 176 7.34 2.26 -21.63
C LEU A 176 7.66 1.17 -22.65
N GLN A 177 7.81 1.52 -23.95
CA GLN A 177 8.24 0.56 -24.96
C GLN A 177 9.64 0.00 -24.67
N LEU A 178 10.59 0.85 -24.33
CA LEU A 178 11.95 0.42 -23.95
C LEU A 178 11.92 -0.50 -22.73
N LEU A 179 11.12 -0.17 -21.69
CA LEU A 179 10.98 -1.02 -20.50
C LEU A 179 10.35 -2.38 -20.83
N GLU A 180 9.45 -2.43 -21.80
CA GLU A 180 8.85 -3.67 -22.28
C GLU A 180 9.84 -4.49 -23.11
N ASP A 181 10.63 -3.84 -23.98
CA ASP A 181 11.66 -4.46 -24.82
C ASP A 181 12.81 -5.08 -24.00
N VAL A 182 13.11 -4.52 -22.84
CA VAL A 182 14.08 -5.10 -21.89
C VAL A 182 13.45 -6.14 -20.96
N GLY A 183 12.13 -6.34 -21.05
CA GLY A 183 11.40 -7.31 -20.23
C GLY A 183 11.21 -6.88 -18.78
N ALA A 184 11.34 -5.58 -18.47
CA ALA A 184 11.11 -5.06 -17.13
C ALA A 184 9.62 -4.98 -16.79
N ILE A 185 8.79 -4.65 -17.77
CA ILE A 185 7.33 -4.55 -17.61
C ILE A 185 6.63 -5.28 -18.76
N ARG A 186 5.34 -5.47 -18.59
CA ARG A 186 4.38 -5.83 -19.66
C ARG A 186 3.23 -4.87 -19.66
N ARG A 187 2.65 -4.62 -20.83
CA ARG A 187 1.41 -3.87 -20.99
C ARG A 187 0.31 -4.79 -21.45
N VAL A 188 -0.69 -4.98 -20.62
CA VAL A 188 -1.85 -5.84 -20.91
C VAL A 188 -3.06 -4.96 -21.18
N LYS A 189 -3.67 -5.12 -22.34
CA LYS A 189 -4.88 -4.39 -22.69
C LYS A 189 -6.09 -5.02 -21.99
N ARG A 190 -6.74 -4.25 -21.11
CA ARG A 190 -7.97 -4.66 -20.43
C ARG A 190 -9.07 -3.64 -20.77
N GLY A 191 -9.91 -4.00 -21.69
CA GLY A 191 -10.92 -3.09 -22.26
C GLY A 191 -10.27 -1.92 -23.03
N ARG A 192 -10.51 -0.69 -22.58
CA ARG A 192 -9.97 0.55 -23.18
C ARG A 192 -8.64 1.01 -22.55
N VAL A 193 -8.19 0.35 -21.50
CA VAL A 193 -7.02 0.76 -20.74
C VAL A 193 -5.88 -0.25 -20.92
N ASN A 194 -4.65 0.25 -21.05
CA ASN A 194 -3.45 -0.56 -20.95
C ASN A 194 -2.98 -0.57 -19.48
N ILE A 195 -2.99 -1.76 -18.90
CA ILE A 195 -2.48 -1.98 -17.54
C ILE A 195 -0.99 -2.29 -17.63
N ILE A 196 -0.21 -1.63 -16.81
CA ILE A 196 1.23 -1.85 -16.72
C ILE A 196 1.48 -2.86 -15.60
N THR A 197 2.15 -3.96 -15.92
CA THR A 197 2.49 -5.00 -14.96
C THR A 197 4.00 -5.18 -14.88
N VAL A 198 4.50 -5.46 -13.67
CA VAL A 198 5.89 -5.90 -13.47
C VAL A 198 5.91 -7.43 -13.44
N THR A 199 7.01 -8.04 -13.84
CA THR A 199 7.13 -9.51 -13.78
C THR A 199 7.17 -10.01 -12.33
N PRO A 200 6.59 -11.18 -12.03
CA PRO A 200 6.58 -11.72 -10.67
C PRO A 200 7.95 -11.88 -10.03
N GLU A 201 8.96 -12.16 -10.86
CA GLU A 201 10.34 -12.29 -10.45
C GLU A 201 11.01 -10.94 -10.17
N GLY A 202 10.34 -9.82 -10.53
CA GLY A 202 10.93 -8.48 -10.46
C GLY A 202 10.65 -7.76 -9.16
N ALA A 203 9.39 -7.52 -8.89
CA ALA A 203 8.97 -6.75 -7.72
C ALA A 203 7.61 -7.21 -7.22
N PHE A 204 7.43 -7.18 -5.91
CA PHE A 204 6.19 -7.60 -5.26
C PHE A 204 5.84 -6.69 -4.08
N ARG A 205 4.56 -6.33 -3.99
CA ARG A 205 3.98 -5.63 -2.86
C ARG A 205 2.88 -6.46 -2.26
N GLY A 206 3.13 -7.05 -1.08
CA GLY A 206 2.11 -7.88 -0.45
C GLY A 206 2.67 -8.83 0.60
N ASN A 207 1.83 -9.76 1.03
CA ASN A 207 2.20 -10.80 1.95
C ASN A 207 3.02 -11.88 1.24
N VAL A 208 4.25 -12.09 1.67
CA VAL A 208 5.19 -13.07 1.11
C VAL A 208 4.61 -14.50 1.11
N ASN A 209 3.83 -14.85 2.13
CA ASN A 209 3.21 -16.18 2.23
C ASN A 209 2.16 -16.44 1.12
N GLN A 210 1.61 -15.37 0.53
CA GLN A 210 0.64 -15.45 -0.56
C GLN A 210 1.27 -15.18 -1.94
N HIS A 211 2.58 -14.98 -2.00
CA HIS A 211 3.29 -14.70 -3.24
C HIS A 211 3.06 -15.78 -4.31
N GLY A 212 3.14 -17.05 -3.95
CA GLY A 212 2.90 -18.17 -4.86
C GLY A 212 1.52 -18.12 -5.54
N GLN A 213 0.46 -17.87 -4.77
CA GLN A 213 -0.90 -17.73 -5.30
C GLN A 213 -1.03 -16.52 -6.23
N THR A 214 -0.35 -15.42 -5.91
CA THR A 214 -0.35 -14.22 -6.75
C THR A 214 0.41 -14.45 -8.07
N VAL A 215 1.49 -15.24 -8.06
CA VAL A 215 2.22 -15.67 -9.26
C VAL A 215 1.31 -16.50 -10.17
N GLU A 216 0.58 -17.47 -9.62
CA GLU A 216 -0.34 -18.29 -10.40
C GLU A 216 -1.45 -17.46 -11.04
N ARG A 217 -2.04 -16.52 -10.30
CA ARG A 217 -3.04 -15.59 -10.84
C ARG A 217 -2.48 -14.75 -11.97
N TYR A 218 -1.27 -14.19 -11.80
CA TYR A 218 -0.60 -13.42 -12.85
C TYR A 218 -0.40 -14.26 -14.13
N LYS A 219 0.01 -15.51 -14.00
CA LYS A 219 0.19 -16.41 -15.15
C LYS A 219 -1.13 -16.65 -15.91
N LEU A 220 -2.22 -16.84 -15.19
CA LEU A 220 -3.56 -16.99 -15.78
C LEU A 220 -3.99 -15.73 -16.51
N ASP A 221 -3.87 -14.55 -15.89
CA ASP A 221 -4.23 -13.27 -16.51
C ASP A 221 -3.44 -12.99 -17.79
N VAL A 222 -2.16 -13.37 -17.83
CA VAL A 222 -1.31 -13.24 -19.02
C VAL A 222 -1.76 -14.18 -20.14
N ILE A 223 -2.16 -15.41 -19.82
CA ILE A 223 -2.64 -16.38 -20.81
C ILE A 223 -3.99 -15.94 -21.39
N GLU A 224 -4.90 -15.46 -20.56
CA GLU A 224 -6.23 -14.98 -21.00
C GLU A 224 -6.14 -13.68 -21.79
N GLY A 225 -5.28 -12.74 -21.38
CA GLY A 225 -5.05 -11.49 -22.10
C GLY A 225 -4.41 -11.67 -23.49
N GLY A 226 -3.71 -12.79 -23.71
CA GLY A 226 -3.09 -13.13 -25.00
C GLY A 226 -4.05 -13.75 -26.05
N LYS A 227 -5.21 -14.22 -25.62
CA LYS A 227 -6.20 -14.86 -26.54
C LYS A 227 -7.02 -13.87 -27.40
N GLY A 228 -6.83 -12.57 -27.23
CA GLY A 228 -7.57 -11.54 -27.99
C GLY A 228 -6.98 -11.19 -29.38
N GLY A 229 -5.97 -11.87 -29.88
CA GLY A 229 -5.16 -11.41 -31.03
C GLY A 229 -5.00 -12.32 -32.24
N SER A 230 -5.57 -13.50 -32.33
CA SER A 230 -5.50 -14.30 -33.57
C SER A 230 -6.89 -14.52 -34.14
N LYS A 231 -7.29 -13.63 -35.07
CA LYS A 231 -8.27 -14.00 -36.08
C LYS A 231 -7.61 -15.02 -37.03
N PRO A 232 -8.19 -16.18 -37.28
CA PRO A 232 -7.73 -17.00 -38.37
C PRO A 232 -8.02 -16.26 -39.68
N THR A 233 -6.99 -16.04 -40.46
CA THR A 233 -7.13 -15.64 -41.88
C THR A 233 -7.54 -16.88 -42.63
N GLU A 234 -8.76 -16.86 -43.15
CA GLU A 234 -9.15 -17.71 -44.27
C GLU A 234 -8.51 -17.26 -45.58
#